data_60448910effbb46ee0ea4d13cf47bef0
#
_entry.id   60448910effbb46ee0ea4d13cf47bef0
#
_cell.length_a   1.000
_cell.length_b   1.000
_cell.length_c   1.000
_cell.angle_alpha   90.00
_cell.angle_beta   90.00
_cell.angle_gamma   90.00
#
_symmetry.space_group_name_H-M   'P 1'
#
loop_
_entity.id
_entity.type
_entity.pdbx_description
1 polymer ?
#
loop_
_entity_poly.entity_id
_entity_poly.type
_entity_poly.pdbx_seq_one_letter_code
_entity_poly.pdbx_strand_id
1 'polypeptide(L)'
;MRNIALTFLGCFTILAACSNSDDAEKPVTPVPTGDVTIYATTSSLTRDLTRDAVNFSSKDNLAPTSITLNPTEQYQTMDGFGAAITGATCFNLLQMKPEDRHAFLTETFSDDKGFGFSYIRISIGCSDFSLSEYTCCDTKGIEHFALQSEEKDYILPILKEILSINPSIKVIAAPWTCPKWMKVKSLTDLTPLDSWTNGQLNPAYYLSLIHI
;
A
#
# COMPACT_ATOMS: atom_id res chain seq x y z
N MET A 1 65.00 12.35 60.15
CA MET A 1 64.29 11.24 59.51
C MET A 1 62.90 11.72 59.18
N ARG A 2 62.64 11.99 57.94
CA ARG A 2 61.44 12.75 57.50
C ARG A 2 60.40 11.73 56.97
N ASN A 3 59.21 11.72 57.58
CA ASN A 3 58.09 10.95 57.13
C ASN A 3 57.43 11.71 55.98
N ILE A 4 57.29 11.03 54.81
CA ILE A 4 56.53 11.53 53.66
C ILE A 4 55.16 10.81 53.71
N ALA A 5 54.09 11.58 53.93
CA ALA A 5 52.73 11.09 53.82
C ALA A 5 52.28 11.22 52.36
N LEU A 6 51.93 10.12 51.72
CA LEU A 6 51.35 10.07 50.36
C LEU A 6 49.85 10.20 50.50
N THR A 7 49.30 11.34 50.03
CA THR A 7 47.87 11.53 49.94
C THR A 7 47.38 10.98 48.61
N PHE A 8 46.57 9.91 48.63
CA PHE A 8 45.85 9.43 47.44
C PHE A 8 44.63 10.28 47.17
N LEU A 9 44.68 11.06 46.11
CA LEU A 9 43.51 11.79 45.57
C LEU A 9 42.71 10.86 44.63
N GLY A 10 41.62 10.30 45.17
CA GLY A 10 40.71 9.45 44.39
C GLY A 10 39.90 10.33 43.40
N CYS A 11 40.16 10.14 42.11
CA CYS A 11 39.38 10.77 41.07
C CYS A 11 38.11 9.94 40.84
N PHE A 12 36.96 10.43 41.37
CA PHE A 12 35.67 9.87 41.14
C PHE A 12 35.19 10.39 39.76
N THR A 13 35.35 9.58 38.70
CA THR A 13 34.70 9.86 37.42
C THR A 13 33.24 9.51 37.51
N ILE A 14 32.36 10.50 37.58
CA ILE A 14 30.92 10.36 37.41
C ILE A 14 30.69 10.13 35.93
N LEU A 15 30.36 8.90 35.56
CA LEU A 15 29.77 8.56 34.26
C LEU A 15 28.35 9.11 34.26
N ALA A 16 28.16 10.31 33.72
CA ALA A 16 26.85 10.80 33.34
C ALA A 16 26.40 9.97 32.12
N ALA A 17 25.50 9.02 32.37
CA ALA A 17 24.73 8.39 31.31
C ALA A 17 23.81 9.46 30.71
N CYS A 18 24.16 10.00 29.54
CA CYS A 18 23.21 10.74 28.74
C CYS A 18 22.17 9.75 28.23
N SER A 19 21.00 9.71 28.86
CA SER A 19 19.80 9.19 28.24
C SER A 19 19.35 10.24 27.22
N ASN A 20 19.69 10.04 25.94
CA ASN A 20 19.06 10.77 24.86
C ASN A 20 17.61 10.30 24.74
N SER A 21 16.72 10.96 25.44
CA SER A 21 15.30 11.03 25.10
C SER A 21 15.14 12.22 24.15
N ASP A 22 15.59 12.07 22.90
CA ASP A 22 15.28 13.00 21.82
C ASP A 22 13.88 12.68 21.25
N ASP A 23 12.87 12.68 22.11
CA ASP A 23 11.50 12.98 21.75
C ASP A 23 11.31 14.50 21.75
N ALA A 24 12.13 15.21 21.00
CA ALA A 24 11.82 16.57 20.63
C ALA A 24 10.65 16.47 19.65
N GLU A 25 9.44 16.85 20.10
CA GLU A 25 8.29 17.06 19.22
C GLU A 25 8.76 17.88 18.02
N LYS A 26 8.70 17.27 16.83
CA LYS A 26 8.99 18.02 15.61
C LYS A 26 8.08 19.23 15.60
N PRO A 27 8.59 20.44 15.35
CA PRO A 27 7.76 21.65 15.33
C PRO A 27 6.62 21.40 14.34
N VAL A 28 5.39 21.45 14.83
CA VAL A 28 4.19 21.31 14.01
C VAL A 28 4.17 22.50 13.07
N THR A 29 4.56 22.26 11.82
CA THR A 29 4.47 23.28 10.77
C THR A 29 2.99 23.60 10.58
N PRO A 30 2.56 24.88 10.66
CA PRO A 30 1.16 25.22 10.45
C PRO A 30 0.70 24.68 9.09
N VAL A 31 -0.43 23.97 9.09
CA VAL A 31 -1.03 23.47 7.85
C VAL A 31 -1.55 24.67 7.06
N PRO A 32 -1.11 24.88 5.80
CA PRO A 32 -1.61 25.97 4.97
C PRO A 32 -3.13 25.88 4.82
N THR A 33 -3.83 27.00 4.92
CA THR A 33 -5.28 27.12 4.75
C THR A 33 -5.62 28.08 3.63
N GLY A 34 -6.63 27.74 2.82
CA GLY A 34 -7.08 28.55 1.69
C GLY A 34 -8.30 27.94 1.02
N ASP A 35 -8.82 28.59 -0.02
CA ASP A 35 -9.99 28.11 -0.77
C ASP A 35 -9.67 26.82 -1.57
N VAL A 36 -8.41 26.64 -1.95
CA VAL A 36 -7.94 25.49 -2.72
C VAL A 36 -6.71 24.89 -2.04
N THR A 37 -6.77 23.59 -1.74
CA THR A 37 -5.63 22.82 -1.25
C THR A 37 -4.87 22.24 -2.43
N ILE A 38 -3.54 22.39 -2.42
CA ILE A 38 -2.64 21.86 -3.46
C ILE A 38 -1.72 20.83 -2.83
N TYR A 39 -1.59 19.68 -3.46
CA TYR A 39 -0.54 18.70 -3.18
C TYR A 39 0.40 18.67 -4.37
N ALA A 40 1.67 18.98 -4.17
CA ALA A 40 2.63 19.10 -5.24
C ALA A 40 3.82 18.17 -5.06
N THR A 41 4.16 17.45 -6.13
CA THR A 41 5.42 16.72 -6.26
C THR A 41 6.16 17.24 -7.48
N THR A 42 7.44 17.57 -7.32
CA THR A 42 8.30 18.05 -8.42
C THR A 42 9.28 16.95 -8.83
N SER A 43 9.74 16.99 -10.07
CA SER A 43 10.72 16.03 -10.59
C SER A 43 12.03 15.99 -9.81
N SER A 44 12.39 17.11 -9.19
CA SER A 44 13.57 17.22 -8.30
C SER A 44 13.31 16.79 -6.87
N LEU A 45 12.07 16.40 -6.53
CA LEU A 45 11.61 16.06 -5.18
C LEU A 45 11.87 17.16 -4.14
N THR A 46 12.11 18.41 -4.58
CA THR A 46 12.16 19.56 -3.66
C THR A 46 10.79 19.85 -3.04
N ARG A 47 9.72 19.37 -3.69
CA ARG A 47 8.37 19.21 -3.13
C ARG A 47 7.97 17.75 -3.36
N ASP A 48 7.61 17.06 -2.30
CA ASP A 48 7.16 15.67 -2.32
C ASP A 48 5.86 15.59 -1.54
N LEU A 49 4.73 15.47 -2.27
CA LEU A 49 3.36 15.58 -1.76
C LEU A 49 3.19 16.77 -0.81
N THR A 50 3.99 17.81 -1.03
CA THR A 50 3.97 19.00 -0.17
C THR A 50 2.60 19.65 -0.26
N ARG A 51 1.93 19.75 0.88
CA ARG A 51 0.63 20.43 0.99
C ARG A 51 0.83 21.94 1.02
N ASP A 52 0.05 22.63 0.22
CA ASP A 52 -0.01 24.08 0.13
C ASP A 52 -1.46 24.53 -0.02
N ALA A 53 -1.74 25.82 0.06
CA ALA A 53 -3.07 26.37 -0.13
C ALA A 53 -3.00 27.72 -0.85
N VAL A 54 -4.00 27.98 -1.69
CA VAL A 54 -4.17 29.25 -2.39
C VAL A 54 -5.61 29.73 -2.27
N ASN A 55 -5.83 31.02 -2.39
CA ASN A 55 -7.16 31.60 -2.41
C ASN A 55 -7.57 31.94 -3.83
N PHE A 56 -8.87 31.94 -4.10
CA PHE A 56 -9.41 32.48 -5.32
C PHE A 56 -9.03 33.95 -5.49
N SER A 57 -8.76 34.36 -6.70
CA SER A 57 -8.45 35.74 -7.06
C SER A 57 -9.35 36.21 -8.18
N SER A 58 -9.83 37.44 -8.08
CA SER A 58 -10.60 38.11 -9.15
C SER A 58 -9.72 38.72 -10.24
N LYS A 59 -8.40 38.50 -10.20
CA LYS A 59 -7.49 39.06 -11.21
C LYS A 59 -7.51 38.20 -12.46
N ASP A 60 -7.86 38.83 -13.61
CA ASP A 60 -7.90 38.20 -14.93
C ASP A 60 -6.52 37.95 -15.56
N ASN A 61 -5.45 38.00 -14.79
CA ASN A 61 -4.10 37.73 -15.28
C ASN A 61 -3.87 36.24 -15.37
N LEU A 62 -4.37 35.62 -16.42
CA LEU A 62 -4.10 34.22 -16.74
C LEU A 62 -2.61 34.05 -17.08
N ALA A 63 -1.95 33.12 -16.41
CA ALA A 63 -0.60 32.71 -16.78
C ALA A 63 -0.60 32.07 -18.17
N PRO A 64 0.52 32.08 -18.91
CA PRO A 64 0.63 31.41 -20.22
C PRO A 64 0.22 29.94 -20.21
N THR A 65 0.35 29.29 -19.06
CA THR A 65 -0.08 27.92 -18.82
C THR A 65 -1.32 27.91 -17.92
N SER A 66 -2.48 28.18 -18.49
CA SER A 66 -3.76 28.16 -17.79
C SER A 66 -4.53 26.88 -18.11
N ILE A 67 -5.22 26.33 -17.12
CA ILE A 67 -6.18 25.24 -17.29
C ILE A 67 -7.57 25.84 -17.04
N THR A 68 -8.46 25.72 -18.04
CA THR A 68 -9.85 26.14 -17.89
C THR A 68 -10.69 24.93 -17.51
N LEU A 69 -11.41 25.02 -16.39
CA LEU A 69 -12.37 24.01 -15.99
C LEU A 69 -13.77 24.45 -16.46
N ASN A 70 -14.46 23.56 -17.19
CA ASN A 70 -15.84 23.79 -17.60
C ASN A 70 -16.75 22.78 -16.88
N PRO A 71 -17.33 23.11 -15.71
CA PRO A 71 -18.15 22.19 -14.93
C PRO A 71 -19.50 21.86 -15.60
N THR A 72 -19.89 22.57 -16.64
CA THR A 72 -21.14 22.31 -17.39
C THR A 72 -20.97 21.21 -18.44
N GLU A 73 -19.74 20.90 -18.83
CA GLU A 73 -19.42 19.85 -19.78
C GLU A 73 -19.05 18.58 -19.00
N GLN A 74 -19.99 17.65 -18.92
CA GLN A 74 -19.85 16.41 -18.18
C GLN A 74 -19.67 15.23 -19.13
N TYR A 75 -18.76 14.32 -18.79
CA TYR A 75 -18.49 13.10 -19.53
C TYR A 75 -18.97 11.87 -18.74
N GLN A 76 -18.07 10.98 -18.35
CA GLN A 76 -18.41 9.81 -17.56
C GLN A 76 -18.45 10.11 -16.05
N THR A 77 -19.19 9.31 -15.32
CA THR A 77 -19.12 9.28 -13.86
C THR A 77 -17.90 8.47 -13.41
N MET A 78 -17.12 9.02 -12.49
CA MET A 78 -16.03 8.29 -11.83
C MET A 78 -16.56 7.65 -10.56
N ASP A 79 -16.46 6.29 -10.47
CA ASP A 79 -16.94 5.55 -9.32
C ASP A 79 -16.01 5.65 -8.10
N GLY A 80 -14.78 6.07 -8.30
CA GLY A 80 -13.77 6.24 -7.26
C GLY A 80 -12.37 5.87 -7.70
N PHE A 81 -11.44 5.92 -6.75
CA PHE A 81 -10.03 5.63 -6.95
C PHE A 81 -9.54 4.61 -5.93
N GLY A 82 -8.49 3.90 -6.28
CA GLY A 82 -7.91 2.92 -5.38
C GLY A 82 -6.59 2.36 -5.86
N ALA A 83 -6.08 1.40 -5.11
CA ALA A 83 -4.84 0.71 -5.42
C ALA A 83 -4.96 -0.78 -5.12
N ALA A 84 -4.03 -1.57 -5.63
CA ALA A 84 -3.90 -2.97 -5.24
C ALA A 84 -3.26 -3.08 -3.85
N ILE A 85 -3.81 -3.99 -3.03
CA ILE A 85 -3.11 -4.53 -1.87
C ILE A 85 -2.66 -5.95 -2.23
N THR A 86 -1.37 -6.19 -2.19
CA THR A 86 -0.75 -7.46 -2.57
C THR A 86 -0.23 -8.20 -1.36
N GLY A 87 0.13 -9.47 -1.50
CA GLY A 87 0.74 -10.24 -0.43
C GLY A 87 1.97 -9.56 0.18
N ALA A 88 2.88 -9.06 -0.67
CA ALA A 88 4.06 -8.33 -0.19
C ALA A 88 3.70 -7.02 0.52
N THR A 89 2.71 -6.27 0.02
CA THR A 89 2.23 -5.06 0.69
C THR A 89 1.68 -5.39 2.07
N CYS A 90 0.81 -6.39 2.16
CA CYS A 90 0.18 -6.80 3.42
C CYS A 90 1.21 -7.34 4.41
N PHE A 91 2.18 -8.14 3.93
CA PHE A 91 3.29 -8.62 4.74
C PHE A 91 4.06 -7.45 5.36
N ASN A 92 4.44 -6.44 4.57
CA ASN A 92 5.16 -5.27 5.06
C ASN A 92 4.32 -4.45 6.07
N LEU A 93 3.04 -4.26 5.80
CA LEU A 93 2.14 -3.57 6.72
C LEU A 93 2.04 -4.29 8.07
N LEU A 94 2.04 -5.61 8.08
CA LEU A 94 2.01 -6.41 9.32
C LEU A 94 3.33 -6.37 10.11
N GLN A 95 4.45 -5.98 9.48
CA GLN A 95 5.72 -5.71 10.19
C GLN A 95 5.76 -4.35 10.89
N MET A 96 4.85 -3.44 10.55
CA MET A 96 4.73 -2.15 11.23
C MET A 96 4.16 -2.33 12.64
N LYS A 97 4.45 -1.39 13.53
CA LYS A 97 3.73 -1.31 14.79
C LYS A 97 2.24 -1.13 14.51
N PRO A 98 1.35 -1.76 15.29
CA PRO A 98 -0.10 -1.69 15.03
C PRO A 98 -0.64 -0.27 14.93
N GLU A 99 -0.16 0.64 15.78
CA GLU A 99 -0.56 2.06 15.80
C GLU A 99 -0.14 2.79 14.51
N ASP A 100 1.09 2.56 14.03
CA ASP A 100 1.62 3.18 12.81
C ASP A 100 0.89 2.64 11.57
N ARG A 101 0.65 1.34 11.53
CA ARG A 101 -0.13 0.70 10.47
C ARG A 101 -1.56 1.25 10.42
N HIS A 102 -2.21 1.33 11.58
CA HIS A 102 -3.58 1.85 11.65
C HIS A 102 -3.66 3.32 11.22
N ALA A 103 -2.68 4.14 11.60
CA ALA A 103 -2.58 5.53 11.16
C ALA A 103 -2.42 5.62 9.64
N PHE A 104 -1.51 4.84 9.05
CA PHE A 104 -1.30 4.78 7.60
C PHE A 104 -2.56 4.34 6.85
N LEU A 105 -3.24 3.28 7.33
CA LEU A 105 -4.47 2.79 6.69
C LEU A 105 -5.60 3.81 6.83
N THR A 106 -5.69 4.51 7.96
CA THR A 106 -6.68 5.58 8.17
C THR A 106 -6.42 6.74 7.21
N GLU A 107 -5.16 7.20 7.07
CA GLU A 107 -4.80 8.25 6.13
C GLU A 107 -5.10 7.86 4.68
N THR A 108 -4.97 6.57 4.34
CA THR A 108 -5.23 6.09 2.97
C THR A 108 -6.72 5.94 2.67
N PHE A 109 -7.48 5.33 3.58
CA PHE A 109 -8.82 4.80 3.27
C PHE A 109 -9.97 5.51 3.96
N SER A 110 -9.73 6.33 4.99
CA SER A 110 -10.81 7.06 5.67
C SER A 110 -11.34 8.20 4.80
N ASP A 111 -12.66 8.31 4.69
CA ASP A 111 -13.32 9.35 3.90
C ASP A 111 -13.23 10.73 4.56
N ASP A 112 -13.11 10.79 5.89
CA ASP A 112 -13.11 12.02 6.68
C ASP A 112 -11.73 12.41 7.22
N LYS A 113 -10.82 11.46 7.34
CA LYS A 113 -9.49 11.67 7.95
C LYS A 113 -8.34 11.40 7.01
N GLY A 114 -8.61 10.97 5.77
CA GLY A 114 -7.58 10.56 4.83
C GLY A 114 -7.88 10.94 3.39
N PHE A 115 -7.23 10.23 2.47
CA PHE A 115 -7.40 10.43 1.03
C PHE A 115 -8.68 9.81 0.47
N GLY A 116 -9.39 8.97 1.25
CA GLY A 116 -10.66 8.40 0.87
C GLY A 116 -10.58 7.45 -0.33
N PHE A 117 -9.55 6.60 -0.41
CA PHE A 117 -9.53 5.57 -1.43
C PHE A 117 -10.72 4.64 -1.24
N SER A 118 -11.54 4.52 -2.28
CA SER A 118 -12.82 3.82 -2.26
C SER A 118 -12.81 2.45 -2.94
N TYR A 119 -11.69 2.10 -3.59
CA TYR A 119 -11.48 0.83 -4.27
C TYR A 119 -10.21 0.14 -3.82
N ILE A 120 -10.27 -1.18 -3.71
CA ILE A 120 -9.11 -2.05 -3.52
C ILE A 120 -9.16 -3.15 -4.56
N ARG A 121 -8.01 -3.46 -5.18
CA ARG A 121 -7.82 -4.67 -5.95
C ARG A 121 -7.00 -5.67 -5.17
N ILE A 122 -7.44 -6.93 -5.14
CA ILE A 122 -6.68 -8.07 -4.63
C ILE A 122 -6.52 -9.12 -5.74
N SER A 123 -5.45 -9.89 -5.69
CA SER A 123 -5.33 -11.08 -6.53
C SER A 123 -6.02 -12.28 -5.86
N ILE A 124 -6.55 -13.18 -6.68
CA ILE A 124 -6.96 -14.53 -6.27
C ILE A 124 -5.79 -15.45 -6.61
N GLY A 125 -5.10 -15.98 -5.60
CA GLY A 125 -3.79 -16.60 -5.76
C GLY A 125 -2.67 -15.57 -5.91
N CYS A 126 -1.47 -16.02 -6.28
CA CYS A 126 -0.31 -15.15 -6.40
C CYS A 126 -0.42 -14.15 -7.55
N SER A 127 0.35 -13.09 -7.42
CA SER A 127 0.67 -12.11 -8.47
C SER A 127 2.19 -11.93 -8.53
N ASP A 128 2.67 -11.04 -9.41
CA ASP A 128 4.07 -10.64 -9.46
C ASP A 128 4.58 -9.90 -8.19
N PHE A 129 3.65 -9.48 -7.31
CA PHE A 129 3.95 -8.89 -6.00
C PHE A 129 3.57 -9.81 -4.83
N SER A 130 3.56 -11.10 -5.04
CA SER A 130 3.39 -12.11 -3.99
C SER A 130 4.73 -12.56 -3.42
N LEU A 131 4.70 -13.17 -2.24
CA LEU A 131 5.90 -13.70 -1.57
C LEU A 131 6.37 -15.01 -2.19
N SER A 132 5.46 -15.73 -2.86
CA SER A 132 5.74 -17.00 -3.54
C SER A 132 4.81 -17.20 -4.73
N GLU A 133 5.13 -18.18 -5.56
CA GLU A 133 4.31 -18.59 -6.69
C GLU A 133 3.34 -19.70 -6.25
N TYR A 134 2.03 -19.42 -6.34
CA TYR A 134 0.97 -20.37 -5.99
C TYR A 134 -0.36 -19.99 -6.65
N THR A 135 -1.30 -20.91 -6.66
CA THR A 135 -2.72 -20.58 -6.88
C THR A 135 -3.56 -21.16 -5.74
N CYS A 136 -4.80 -20.74 -5.65
CA CYS A 136 -5.72 -21.31 -4.66
C CYS A 136 -6.13 -22.76 -4.99
N CYS A 137 -5.64 -23.35 -6.09
CA CYS A 137 -5.98 -24.69 -6.54
C CYS A 137 -4.83 -25.36 -7.32
N ASP A 138 -3.68 -25.57 -6.69
CA ASP A 138 -2.51 -26.15 -7.35
C ASP A 138 -2.60 -27.67 -7.56
N THR A 139 -3.43 -28.36 -6.81
CA THR A 139 -3.80 -29.75 -7.07
C THR A 139 -4.95 -29.82 -8.06
N LYS A 140 -4.86 -30.71 -9.04
CA LYS A 140 -5.88 -30.86 -10.08
C LYS A 140 -7.22 -31.27 -9.48
N GLY A 141 -8.27 -30.49 -9.77
CA GLY A 141 -9.64 -30.65 -9.32
C GLY A 141 -10.10 -29.46 -8.50
N ILE A 142 -11.30 -28.92 -8.80
CA ILE A 142 -11.85 -27.72 -8.12
C ILE A 142 -12.18 -27.99 -6.64
N GLU A 143 -12.37 -29.24 -6.27
CA GLU A 143 -12.56 -29.69 -4.89
C GLU A 143 -11.34 -29.42 -4.00
N HIS A 144 -10.18 -29.16 -4.58
CA HIS A 144 -8.95 -28.81 -3.88
C HIS A 144 -8.74 -27.30 -3.74
N PHE A 145 -9.73 -26.49 -4.16
CA PHE A 145 -9.65 -25.05 -3.95
C PHE A 145 -9.59 -24.71 -2.47
N ALA A 146 -8.58 -23.93 -2.08
CA ALA A 146 -8.45 -23.40 -0.73
C ALA A 146 -7.62 -22.11 -0.74
N LEU A 147 -8.01 -21.14 0.08
CA LEU A 147 -7.16 -20.00 0.37
C LEU A 147 -5.84 -20.47 0.97
N GLN A 148 -4.74 -19.94 0.50
CA GLN A 148 -3.39 -20.28 0.94
C GLN A 148 -2.95 -19.40 2.12
N SER A 149 -1.72 -19.60 2.59
CA SER A 149 -1.19 -18.83 3.73
C SER A 149 -1.14 -17.34 3.45
N GLU A 150 -0.80 -16.94 2.23
CA GLU A 150 -0.67 -15.52 1.89
C GLU A 150 -2.00 -14.77 2.01
N GLU A 151 -3.11 -15.39 1.56
CA GLU A 151 -4.43 -14.81 1.77
C GLU A 151 -4.81 -14.81 3.26
N LYS A 152 -4.60 -15.94 3.95
CA LYS A 152 -5.07 -16.11 5.34
C LYS A 152 -4.27 -15.28 6.33
N ASP A 153 -2.95 -15.25 6.17
CA ASP A 153 -2.04 -14.72 7.18
C ASP A 153 -1.72 -13.25 6.94
N TYR A 154 -1.85 -12.74 5.69
CA TYR A 154 -1.47 -11.38 5.33
C TYR A 154 -2.62 -10.57 4.72
N ILE A 155 -3.22 -11.02 3.60
CA ILE A 155 -4.18 -10.20 2.85
C ILE A 155 -5.47 -10.00 3.66
N LEU A 156 -6.07 -11.07 4.17
CA LEU A 156 -7.34 -10.98 4.91
C LEU A 156 -7.25 -10.18 6.21
N PRO A 157 -6.19 -10.29 7.04
CA PRO A 157 -6.04 -9.43 8.20
C PRO A 157 -6.01 -7.93 7.85
N ILE A 158 -5.22 -7.55 6.86
CA ILE A 158 -5.13 -6.15 6.43
C ILE A 158 -6.45 -5.67 5.80
N LEU A 159 -7.07 -6.49 4.94
CA LEU A 159 -8.37 -6.16 4.34
C LEU A 159 -9.46 -5.94 5.41
N LYS A 160 -9.49 -6.78 6.46
CA LYS A 160 -10.43 -6.60 7.58
C LYS A 160 -10.17 -5.29 8.33
N GLU A 161 -8.91 -4.93 8.56
CA GLU A 161 -8.56 -3.67 9.20
C GLU A 161 -9.01 -2.46 8.34
N ILE A 162 -8.77 -2.50 7.04
CA ILE A 162 -9.22 -1.47 6.10
C ILE A 162 -10.75 -1.34 6.12
N LEU A 163 -11.48 -2.46 6.05
CA LEU A 163 -12.94 -2.46 6.08
C LEU A 163 -13.52 -2.01 7.43
N SER A 164 -12.75 -2.10 8.52
CA SER A 164 -13.15 -1.52 9.80
C SER A 164 -13.02 0.01 9.83
N ILE A 165 -12.10 0.57 9.03
CA ILE A 165 -11.92 2.02 8.87
C ILE A 165 -12.97 2.58 7.91
N ASN A 166 -13.16 1.93 6.76
CA ASN A 166 -14.14 2.35 5.76
C ASN A 166 -14.89 1.13 5.21
N PRO A 167 -16.10 0.83 5.72
CA PRO A 167 -16.88 -0.32 5.29
C PRO A 167 -17.50 -0.17 3.89
N SER A 168 -17.44 1.02 3.29
CA SER A 168 -17.98 1.30 1.96
C SER A 168 -17.02 0.96 0.83
N ILE A 169 -15.78 0.55 1.14
CA ILE A 169 -14.77 0.18 0.14
C ILE A 169 -15.26 -0.96 -0.74
N LYS A 170 -15.09 -0.76 -2.04
CA LYS A 170 -15.35 -1.78 -3.05
C LYS A 170 -14.10 -2.59 -3.33
N VAL A 171 -14.24 -3.92 -3.28
CA VAL A 171 -13.12 -4.84 -3.50
C VAL A 171 -13.29 -5.51 -4.87
N ILE A 172 -12.26 -5.39 -5.70
CA ILE A 172 -12.14 -6.11 -6.97
C ILE A 172 -11.15 -7.25 -6.77
N ALA A 173 -11.60 -8.48 -6.89
CA ALA A 173 -10.75 -9.66 -6.84
C ALA A 173 -10.63 -10.28 -8.24
N ALA A 174 -9.41 -10.59 -8.66
CA ALA A 174 -9.18 -11.21 -9.96
C ALA A 174 -8.00 -12.20 -9.89
N PRO A 175 -8.11 -13.37 -10.54
CA PRO A 175 -6.97 -14.26 -10.69
C PRO A 175 -5.92 -13.60 -11.57
N TRP A 176 -4.65 -13.73 -11.18
CA TRP A 176 -3.51 -13.27 -11.98
C TRP A 176 -3.08 -14.31 -13.00
N THR A 177 -3.11 -15.56 -12.58
CA THR A 177 -2.80 -16.71 -13.42
C THR A 177 -3.70 -17.87 -13.05
N CYS A 178 -3.94 -18.78 -14.02
CA CYS A 178 -4.60 -20.04 -13.72
C CYS A 178 -3.62 -21.06 -13.12
N PRO A 179 -4.12 -22.09 -12.43
CA PRO A 179 -3.31 -23.23 -12.00
C PRO A 179 -2.50 -23.84 -13.13
N LYS A 180 -1.28 -24.29 -12.86
CA LYS A 180 -0.39 -24.85 -13.89
C LYS A 180 -1.01 -26.06 -14.60
N TRP A 181 -1.78 -26.89 -13.90
CA TRP A 181 -2.46 -28.05 -14.48
C TRP A 181 -3.56 -27.69 -15.50
N MET A 182 -3.98 -26.42 -15.55
CA MET A 182 -4.92 -25.90 -16.56
C MET A 182 -4.21 -25.33 -17.78
N LYS A 183 -2.87 -25.26 -17.80
CA LYS A 183 -2.12 -24.58 -18.85
C LYS A 183 -1.73 -25.52 -19.98
N VAL A 184 -1.69 -24.95 -21.18
CA VAL A 184 -1.19 -25.55 -22.40
C VAL A 184 -0.18 -24.63 -23.06
N LYS A 185 0.63 -25.13 -23.99
CA LYS A 185 1.62 -24.31 -24.70
C LYS A 185 0.99 -23.15 -25.45
N SER A 186 -0.11 -23.43 -26.19
CA SER A 186 -0.90 -22.42 -26.91
C SER A 186 -2.29 -22.98 -27.22
N LEU A 187 -3.19 -22.13 -27.73
CA LEU A 187 -4.52 -22.56 -28.18
C LEU A 187 -4.49 -23.45 -29.44
N THR A 188 -3.35 -23.49 -30.14
CA THR A 188 -3.12 -24.38 -31.29
C THR A 188 -2.25 -25.60 -30.96
N ASP A 189 -1.59 -25.59 -29.81
CA ASP A 189 -0.84 -26.71 -29.24
C ASP A 189 -1.28 -26.97 -27.81
N LEU A 190 -2.27 -27.83 -27.63
CA LEU A 190 -2.88 -28.17 -26.36
C LEU A 190 -2.03 -29.11 -25.48
N THR A 191 -0.73 -29.28 -25.81
CA THR A 191 0.20 -29.99 -24.92
C THR A 191 0.27 -29.32 -23.58
N PRO A 192 0.07 -30.05 -22.45
CA PRO A 192 0.18 -29.48 -21.11
C PRO A 192 1.52 -28.77 -20.86
N LEU A 193 1.49 -27.65 -20.17
CA LEU A 193 2.67 -26.85 -19.84
C LEU A 193 2.72 -26.54 -18.34
N ASP A 194 3.72 -27.09 -17.67
CA ASP A 194 4.00 -26.78 -16.26
C ASP A 194 4.83 -25.50 -16.16
N SER A 195 4.16 -24.37 -16.10
CA SER A 195 4.82 -23.05 -16.01
C SER A 195 3.94 -22.04 -15.28
N TRP A 196 4.55 -21.20 -14.44
CA TRP A 196 3.87 -20.09 -13.81
C TRP A 196 3.64 -18.92 -14.80
N THR A 197 4.62 -18.61 -15.61
CA THR A 197 4.63 -17.39 -16.44
C THR A 197 4.25 -17.60 -17.89
N ASN A 198 4.45 -18.83 -18.42
CA ASN A 198 4.22 -19.15 -19.83
C ASN A 198 2.96 -19.97 -20.02
N GLY A 199 2.54 -20.08 -21.30
CA GLY A 199 1.39 -20.86 -21.72
C GLY A 199 0.09 -20.09 -21.68
N GLN A 200 -0.96 -20.78 -22.05
CA GLN A 200 -2.34 -20.26 -22.11
C GLN A 200 -3.28 -21.20 -21.37
N LEU A 201 -4.38 -20.66 -20.86
CA LEU A 201 -5.44 -21.47 -20.27
C LEU A 201 -6.05 -22.39 -21.33
N ASN A 202 -6.09 -23.69 -21.04
CA ASN A 202 -6.76 -24.67 -21.89
C ASN A 202 -8.27 -24.37 -21.92
N PRO A 203 -8.88 -24.24 -23.11
CA PRO A 203 -10.33 -23.99 -23.24
C PRO A 203 -11.21 -25.01 -22.51
N ALA A 204 -10.74 -26.25 -22.36
CA ALA A 204 -11.46 -27.28 -21.61
C ALA A 204 -11.69 -26.92 -20.12
N TYR A 205 -10.90 -25.96 -19.58
CA TYR A 205 -10.97 -25.54 -18.18
C TYR A 205 -11.55 -24.13 -17.97
N TYR A 206 -12.12 -23.48 -18.99
CA TYR A 206 -12.70 -22.14 -18.85
C TYR A 206 -13.78 -22.09 -17.76
N LEU A 207 -14.70 -23.06 -17.76
CA LEU A 207 -15.74 -23.12 -16.72
C LEU A 207 -15.16 -23.44 -15.34
N SER A 208 -14.15 -24.29 -15.26
CA SER A 208 -13.50 -24.61 -13.99
C SER A 208 -12.80 -23.40 -13.37
N LEU A 209 -12.15 -22.56 -14.19
CA LEU A 209 -11.53 -21.34 -13.69
C LEU A 209 -12.55 -20.32 -13.18
N ILE A 210 -13.74 -20.23 -13.81
CA ILE A 210 -14.81 -19.36 -13.33
C ILE A 210 -15.31 -19.79 -11.95
N HIS A 211 -15.25 -21.08 -11.62
CA HIS A 211 -15.68 -21.61 -10.32
C HIS A 211 -14.58 -21.51 -9.23
N ILE A 212 -13.34 -21.29 -9.62
CA ILE A 212 -12.23 -21.04 -8.69
C ILE A 212 -12.19 -19.58 -8.27
#